data_18a415100271d76927cd883263b40685
#
_entry.id   18a415100271d76927cd883263b40685
#
_cell.length_a   1.000
_cell.length_b   1.000
_cell.length_c   1.000
_cell.angle_alpha   90.00
_cell.angle_beta   90.00
_cell.angle_gamma   90.00
#
_symmetry.space_group_name_H-M   'P 1'
#
loop_
_entity.id
_entity.type
_entity.pdbx_description
1 polymer ?
#
loop_
_entity_poly.entity_id
_entity_poly.type
_entity_poly.pdbx_seq_one_letter_code
_entity_poly.pdbx_strand_id
1 'polypeptide(L)'
;MQSGAAAATPRTVLIGLAAPMSGPSGSTGMSLERAAQLAVEDINNGKPVIGGEPVLFKLLPQDDRADPRTGELVAQYFVKTGVAAVVGHWNSGVGIPASRIYAAAGIPHLAPAVTAPDYTRQGYASAFRIVPHDGDGARHTAQYVMHDLKARSIAVIDDSTLFGATYAQEFVNAVTAQQGRVAGRYQVSSKTSDFNSILRSIRASDPDVVFFAGLDAQAAQLVQDLRRLQIRARLVGIGGLVGPTFLRLAGAAGEETSVVEPGLPSYKGPQWSHFESAWKARYKDDIYLYAPFAYDAVRVIAAAMREADSVAPAKVTAELHRIRYRGITGQIAFDAEGNLRDPVFTLYQVHQGRWRVIRSMGDRN
;
A
#
# COMPACT_ATOMS: atom_id res chain seq x y z
N MET A 1 -15.65 36.69 41.86
CA MET A 1 -16.06 35.29 41.63
C MET A 1 -15.78 34.96 40.18
N GLN A 2 -14.66 34.28 39.89
CA GLN A 2 -14.39 33.79 38.56
C GLN A 2 -15.22 32.52 38.34
N SER A 3 -16.23 32.63 37.50
CA SER A 3 -16.98 31.47 37.00
C SER A 3 -16.00 30.57 36.21
N GLY A 4 -15.58 29.48 36.81
CA GLY A 4 -14.86 28.44 36.10
C GLY A 4 -15.78 27.85 35.02
N ALA A 5 -15.58 28.24 33.77
CA ALA A 5 -16.24 27.58 32.66
C ALA A 5 -15.87 26.10 32.70
N ALA A 6 -16.86 25.25 32.95
CA ALA A 6 -16.68 23.81 32.86
C ALA A 6 -16.12 23.49 31.46
N ALA A 7 -14.97 22.82 31.42
CA ALA A 7 -14.38 22.42 30.15
C ALA A 7 -15.38 21.54 29.39
N ALA A 8 -15.79 21.96 28.20
CA ALA A 8 -16.74 21.25 27.38
C ALA A 8 -16.20 19.84 27.10
N THR A 9 -17.04 18.81 27.28
CA THR A 9 -16.68 17.43 26.97
C THR A 9 -16.37 17.32 25.48
N PRO A 10 -15.18 16.83 25.06
CA PRO A 10 -14.83 16.75 23.65
C PRO A 10 -15.82 15.87 22.87
N ARG A 11 -16.22 16.33 21.69
CA ARG A 11 -16.99 15.54 20.73
C ARG A 11 -16.13 14.40 20.21
N THR A 12 -16.61 13.15 20.31
CA THR A 12 -15.90 12.00 19.73
C THR A 12 -16.06 11.97 18.20
N VAL A 13 -14.94 11.83 17.48
CA VAL A 13 -14.87 11.66 16.03
C VAL A 13 -14.31 10.27 15.75
N LEU A 14 -15.13 9.41 15.15
CA LEU A 14 -14.71 8.02 14.82
C LEU A 14 -14.05 7.96 13.46
N ILE A 15 -12.86 7.36 13.40
CA ILE A 15 -12.16 6.99 12.17
C ILE A 15 -12.20 5.46 12.08
N GLY A 16 -12.85 4.92 11.04
CA GLY A 16 -12.82 3.48 10.76
C GLY A 16 -11.44 3.06 10.26
N LEU A 17 -10.94 1.94 10.73
CA LEU A 17 -9.76 1.29 10.15
C LEU A 17 -10.12 -0.15 9.77
N ALA A 18 -9.98 -0.48 8.49
CA ALA A 18 -10.20 -1.84 7.98
C ALA A 18 -8.90 -2.41 7.42
N ALA A 19 -8.50 -3.57 7.93
CA ALA A 19 -7.32 -4.29 7.46
C ALA A 19 -7.41 -5.76 7.92
N PRO A 20 -6.65 -6.71 7.31
CA PRO A 20 -6.61 -8.09 7.79
C PRO A 20 -5.82 -8.18 9.09
N MET A 21 -6.51 -8.32 10.21
CA MET A 21 -5.90 -8.40 11.55
C MET A 21 -5.74 -9.84 12.03
N SER A 22 -6.22 -10.81 11.25
CA SER A 22 -6.09 -12.24 11.51
C SER A 22 -5.65 -13.02 10.27
N GLY A 23 -5.35 -14.31 10.42
CA GLY A 23 -4.92 -15.18 9.34
C GLY A 23 -3.49 -14.87 8.84
N PRO A 24 -3.14 -15.32 7.64
CA PRO A 24 -1.78 -15.20 7.08
C PRO A 24 -1.27 -13.75 6.95
N SER A 25 -2.17 -12.80 6.72
CA SER A 25 -1.86 -11.37 6.57
C SER A 25 -2.05 -10.56 7.86
N GLY A 26 -2.31 -11.22 8.99
CA GLY A 26 -2.66 -10.56 10.25
C GLY A 26 -1.59 -9.60 10.77
N SER A 27 -0.32 -9.96 10.65
CA SER A 27 0.80 -9.07 11.05
C SER A 27 0.83 -7.77 10.24
N THR A 28 0.49 -7.85 8.96
CA THR A 28 0.40 -6.69 8.06
C THR A 28 -0.69 -5.71 8.50
N GLY A 29 -1.92 -6.23 8.70
CA GLY A 29 -3.04 -5.41 9.14
C GLY A 29 -2.84 -4.82 10.53
N MET A 30 -2.26 -5.58 11.45
CA MET A 30 -1.89 -5.09 12.78
C MET A 30 -0.85 -3.95 12.70
N SER A 31 0.08 -3.99 11.74
CA SER A 31 1.03 -2.89 11.54
C SER A 31 0.35 -1.61 11.05
N LEU A 32 -0.66 -1.73 10.19
CA LEU A 32 -1.47 -0.57 9.77
C LEU A 32 -2.28 0.00 10.94
N GLU A 33 -2.90 -0.86 11.74
CA GLU A 33 -3.67 -0.45 12.92
C GLU A 33 -2.79 0.28 13.94
N ARG A 34 -1.61 -0.25 14.26
CA ARG A 34 -0.65 0.37 15.19
C ARG A 34 -0.20 1.75 14.71
N ALA A 35 0.08 1.91 13.42
CA ALA A 35 0.46 3.19 12.84
C ALA A 35 -0.68 4.22 12.90
N ALA A 36 -1.89 3.80 12.56
CA ALA A 36 -3.09 4.64 12.64
C ALA A 36 -3.39 5.05 14.10
N GLN A 37 -3.18 4.15 15.06
CA GLN A 37 -3.37 4.44 16.48
C GLN A 37 -2.36 5.49 16.97
N LEU A 38 -1.08 5.39 16.59
CA LEU A 38 -0.08 6.41 16.89
C LEU A 38 -0.48 7.78 16.32
N ALA A 39 -1.01 7.81 15.10
CA ALA A 39 -1.47 9.05 14.49
C ALA A 39 -2.64 9.67 15.26
N VAL A 40 -3.62 8.87 15.69
CA VAL A 40 -4.75 9.33 16.51
C VAL A 40 -4.25 9.92 17.84
N GLU A 41 -3.31 9.27 18.49
CA GLU A 41 -2.73 9.76 19.74
C GLU A 41 -2.00 11.10 19.55
N ASP A 42 -1.20 11.23 18.50
CA ASP A 42 -0.48 12.46 18.18
C ASP A 42 -1.46 13.63 17.89
N ILE A 43 -2.55 13.35 17.18
CA ILE A 43 -3.58 14.36 16.90
C ILE A 43 -4.25 14.81 18.21
N ASN A 44 -4.64 13.86 19.06
CA ASN A 44 -5.31 14.14 20.32
C ASN A 44 -4.43 14.88 21.33
N ASN A 45 -3.11 14.62 21.33
CA ASN A 45 -2.14 15.36 22.15
C ASN A 45 -2.12 16.87 21.80
N GLY A 46 -2.43 17.20 20.54
CA GLY A 46 -2.61 18.57 20.07
C GLY A 46 -3.91 19.25 20.51
N LYS A 47 -4.81 18.55 21.22
CA LYS A 47 -6.12 19.05 21.68
C LYS A 47 -6.91 19.74 20.56
N PRO A 48 -7.25 19.03 19.47
CA PRO A 48 -7.85 19.62 18.29
C PRO A 48 -9.21 20.24 18.58
N VAL A 49 -9.49 21.37 17.91
CA VAL A 49 -10.78 22.07 17.91
C VAL A 49 -11.26 22.11 16.47
N ILE A 50 -12.51 21.73 16.22
CA ILE A 50 -13.14 21.72 14.88
C ILE A 50 -14.58 22.20 15.04
N GLY A 51 -15.00 23.18 14.23
CA GLY A 51 -16.32 23.81 14.36
C GLY A 51 -16.49 24.56 15.67
N GLY A 52 -15.41 25.09 16.24
CA GLY A 52 -15.41 25.77 17.54
C GLY A 52 -15.55 24.84 18.76
N GLU A 53 -15.58 23.51 18.55
CA GLU A 53 -15.72 22.50 19.62
C GLU A 53 -14.45 21.67 19.80
N PRO A 54 -14.02 21.37 21.04
CA PRO A 54 -12.97 20.37 21.28
C PRO A 54 -13.40 19.01 20.73
N VAL A 55 -12.50 18.33 20.01
CA VAL A 55 -12.76 16.98 19.48
C VAL A 55 -11.76 15.96 20.01
N LEU A 56 -12.21 14.71 20.11
CA LEU A 56 -11.41 13.55 20.47
C LEU A 56 -11.54 12.52 19.36
N PHE A 57 -10.47 12.29 18.63
CA PHE A 57 -10.42 11.24 17.64
C PHE A 57 -10.32 9.86 18.28
N LYS A 58 -11.08 8.91 17.77
CA LYS A 58 -10.99 7.50 18.17
C LYS A 58 -10.91 6.61 16.93
N LEU A 59 -9.95 5.69 16.95
CA LEU A 59 -9.86 4.65 15.94
C LEU A 59 -10.90 3.56 16.24
N LEU A 60 -11.56 3.07 15.20
CA LEU A 60 -12.48 1.93 15.23
C LEU A 60 -11.93 0.85 14.31
N PRO A 61 -11.03 -0.04 14.80
CA PRO A 61 -10.44 -1.09 13.99
C PRO A 61 -11.42 -2.24 13.74
N GLN A 62 -11.40 -2.80 12.52
CA GLN A 62 -12.16 -3.98 12.12
C GLN A 62 -11.31 -4.89 11.24
N ASP A 63 -11.37 -6.18 11.53
CA ASP A 63 -10.69 -7.23 10.77
C ASP A 63 -11.49 -7.61 9.52
N ASP A 64 -10.97 -7.30 8.33
CA ASP A 64 -11.55 -7.67 7.05
C ASP A 64 -11.08 -9.06 6.55
N ARG A 65 -10.16 -9.70 7.27
CA ARG A 65 -9.61 -11.04 7.00
C ARG A 65 -8.99 -11.21 5.60
N ALA A 66 -8.68 -10.14 4.92
CA ALA A 66 -8.32 -10.14 3.49
C ALA A 66 -9.40 -10.81 2.61
N ASP A 67 -10.65 -10.83 3.06
CA ASP A 67 -11.79 -11.44 2.36
C ASP A 67 -12.75 -10.36 1.87
N PRO A 68 -13.09 -10.32 0.55
CA PRO A 68 -13.94 -9.29 -0.02
C PRO A 68 -15.32 -9.19 0.63
N ARG A 69 -15.95 -10.32 0.97
CA ARG A 69 -17.28 -10.34 1.60
C ARG A 69 -17.22 -9.80 3.01
N THR A 70 -16.20 -10.18 3.77
CA THR A 70 -15.96 -9.64 5.12
C THR A 70 -15.68 -8.14 5.05
N GLY A 71 -14.91 -7.67 4.06
CA GLY A 71 -14.65 -6.25 3.84
C GLY A 71 -15.92 -5.44 3.53
N GLU A 72 -16.85 -5.98 2.73
CA GLU A 72 -18.16 -5.35 2.50
C GLU A 72 -19.00 -5.27 3.79
N LEU A 73 -18.98 -6.31 4.64
CA LEU A 73 -19.67 -6.28 5.93
C LEU A 73 -19.05 -5.25 6.88
N VAL A 74 -17.74 -5.14 6.92
CA VAL A 74 -17.02 -4.10 7.67
C VAL A 74 -17.41 -2.71 7.16
N ALA A 75 -17.50 -2.51 5.86
CA ALA A 75 -17.90 -1.24 5.28
C ALA A 75 -19.34 -0.87 5.70
N GLN A 76 -20.27 -1.82 5.63
CA GLN A 76 -21.66 -1.62 6.11
C GLN A 76 -21.70 -1.27 7.60
N TYR A 77 -20.88 -1.94 8.41
CA TYR A 77 -20.76 -1.65 9.84
C TYR A 77 -20.27 -0.22 10.08
N PHE A 78 -19.26 0.24 9.36
CA PHE A 78 -18.75 1.63 9.50
C PHE A 78 -19.81 2.66 9.08
N VAL A 79 -20.53 2.41 8.01
CA VAL A 79 -21.65 3.28 7.60
C VAL A 79 -22.71 3.35 8.70
N LYS A 80 -23.13 2.21 9.24
CA LYS A 80 -24.13 2.13 10.33
C LYS A 80 -23.65 2.82 11.61
N THR A 81 -22.37 2.71 11.93
CA THR A 81 -21.77 3.32 13.13
C THR A 81 -21.55 4.83 12.97
N GLY A 82 -21.59 5.34 11.74
CA GLY A 82 -21.43 6.77 11.46
C GLY A 82 -19.99 7.25 11.61
N VAL A 83 -18.99 6.48 11.12
CA VAL A 83 -17.62 6.94 11.10
C VAL A 83 -17.48 8.18 10.19
N ALA A 84 -16.64 9.13 10.56
CA ALA A 84 -16.44 10.36 9.80
C ALA A 84 -15.55 10.15 8.56
N ALA A 85 -14.68 9.15 8.60
CA ALA A 85 -13.81 8.74 7.50
C ALA A 85 -13.33 7.30 7.72
N VAL A 86 -12.80 6.68 6.66
CA VAL A 86 -12.20 5.33 6.72
C VAL A 86 -10.77 5.35 6.22
N VAL A 87 -9.88 4.68 6.96
CA VAL A 87 -8.53 4.30 6.52
C VAL A 87 -8.52 2.79 6.28
N GLY A 88 -8.03 2.35 5.17
CA GLY A 88 -8.03 0.93 4.78
C GLY A 88 -8.37 0.80 3.29
N HIS A 89 -8.59 -0.31 2.80
CA HIS A 89 -8.22 -1.64 3.23
C HIS A 89 -6.74 -1.90 2.88
N TRP A 90 -6.22 -3.11 3.18
CA TRP A 90 -4.86 -3.43 2.77
C TRP A 90 -4.82 -3.92 1.31
N ASN A 91 -5.60 -4.92 0.96
CA ASN A 91 -5.56 -5.53 -0.36
C ASN A 91 -6.65 -4.99 -1.31
N SER A 92 -6.29 -4.86 -2.59
CA SER A 92 -7.14 -4.28 -3.62
C SER A 92 -8.45 -5.06 -3.81
N GLY A 93 -8.40 -6.40 -3.69
CA GLY A 93 -9.58 -7.25 -3.82
C GLY A 93 -10.65 -6.99 -2.75
N VAL A 94 -10.29 -6.38 -1.63
CA VAL A 94 -11.22 -5.99 -0.54
C VAL A 94 -11.57 -4.51 -0.64
N GLY A 95 -10.58 -3.64 -0.86
CA GLY A 95 -10.78 -2.20 -0.86
C GLY A 95 -11.66 -1.71 -2.01
N ILE A 96 -11.57 -2.33 -3.20
CA ILE A 96 -12.37 -1.95 -4.37
C ILE A 96 -13.87 -2.17 -4.13
N PRO A 97 -14.38 -3.36 -3.77
CA PRO A 97 -15.81 -3.53 -3.49
C PRO A 97 -16.28 -2.73 -2.27
N ALA A 98 -15.46 -2.60 -1.22
CA ALA A 98 -15.81 -1.83 -0.04
C ALA A 98 -15.95 -0.32 -0.34
N SER A 99 -15.12 0.24 -1.23
CA SER A 99 -15.15 1.66 -1.61
C SER A 99 -16.50 2.09 -2.20
N ARG A 100 -17.20 1.19 -2.89
CA ARG A 100 -18.56 1.44 -3.40
C ARG A 100 -19.55 1.74 -2.26
N ILE A 101 -19.43 0.99 -1.15
CA ILE A 101 -20.30 1.14 0.02
C ILE A 101 -20.02 2.47 0.71
N TYR A 102 -18.75 2.83 0.89
CA TYR A 102 -18.34 4.11 1.45
C TYR A 102 -18.80 5.28 0.57
N ALA A 103 -18.63 5.16 -0.75
CA ALA A 103 -19.05 6.18 -1.72
C ALA A 103 -20.56 6.41 -1.69
N ALA A 104 -21.36 5.35 -1.64
CA ALA A 104 -22.83 5.45 -1.55
C ALA A 104 -23.27 6.16 -0.26
N ALA A 105 -22.49 6.07 0.81
CA ALA A 105 -22.74 6.76 2.08
C ALA A 105 -22.07 8.14 2.16
N GLY A 106 -21.30 8.56 1.14
CA GLY A 106 -20.55 9.81 1.10
C GLY A 106 -19.38 9.88 2.09
N ILE A 107 -18.91 8.74 2.60
CA ILE A 107 -17.82 8.66 3.58
C ILE A 107 -16.47 8.68 2.83
N PRO A 108 -15.54 9.62 3.14
CA PRO A 108 -14.22 9.62 2.55
C PRO A 108 -13.41 8.40 2.99
N HIS A 109 -12.79 7.75 2.00
CA HIS A 109 -12.02 6.54 2.16
C HIS A 109 -10.59 6.75 1.66
N LEU A 110 -9.60 6.77 2.56
CA LEU A 110 -8.18 6.87 2.25
C LEU A 110 -7.51 5.51 2.32
N ALA A 111 -7.09 5.01 1.15
CA ALA A 111 -6.46 3.72 1.03
C ALA A 111 -4.93 3.82 1.19
N PRO A 112 -4.34 3.22 2.25
CA PRO A 112 -2.89 3.25 2.47
C PRO A 112 -2.14 2.15 1.70
N ALA A 113 -2.85 1.18 1.12
CA ALA A 113 -2.25 0.01 0.49
C ALA A 113 -3.06 -0.59 -0.68
N VAL A 114 -4.19 0.00 -1.06
CA VAL A 114 -4.95 -0.42 -2.25
C VAL A 114 -4.31 0.18 -3.49
N THR A 115 -3.48 -0.58 -4.19
CA THR A 115 -2.62 -0.10 -5.28
C THR A 115 -3.20 -0.31 -6.68
N ALA A 116 -4.17 -1.22 -6.87
CA ALA A 116 -4.77 -1.46 -8.17
C ALA A 116 -5.43 -0.20 -8.75
N PRO A 117 -5.16 0.15 -10.03
CA PRO A 117 -5.71 1.35 -10.67
C PRO A 117 -7.23 1.45 -10.61
N ASP A 118 -7.93 0.33 -10.66
CA ASP A 118 -9.39 0.26 -10.66
C ASP A 118 -10.04 0.88 -9.41
N TYR A 119 -9.31 1.00 -8.32
CA TYR A 119 -9.82 1.61 -7.09
C TYR A 119 -10.34 3.04 -7.33
N THR A 120 -9.57 3.88 -8.01
CA THR A 120 -9.95 5.27 -8.32
C THR A 120 -10.65 5.39 -9.69
N ARG A 121 -10.39 4.49 -10.64
CA ARG A 121 -11.09 4.44 -11.94
C ARG A 121 -12.59 4.20 -11.84
N GLN A 122 -13.10 3.75 -10.69
CA GLN A 122 -14.55 3.68 -10.42
C GLN A 122 -15.22 5.07 -10.41
N GLY A 123 -14.45 6.16 -10.29
CA GLY A 123 -14.96 7.53 -10.35
C GLY A 123 -15.64 8.00 -9.06
N TYR A 124 -15.41 7.36 -7.91
CA TYR A 124 -15.97 7.79 -6.63
C TYR A 124 -15.19 8.98 -6.07
N ALA A 125 -15.83 10.14 -5.96
CA ALA A 125 -15.20 11.35 -5.43
C ALA A 125 -14.69 11.21 -3.99
N SER A 126 -15.19 10.24 -3.21
CA SER A 126 -14.79 9.98 -1.84
C SER A 126 -13.64 8.96 -1.71
N ALA A 127 -13.15 8.40 -2.81
CA ALA A 127 -12.07 7.41 -2.82
C ALA A 127 -10.71 8.09 -3.08
N PHE A 128 -9.81 7.98 -2.13
CA PHE A 128 -8.46 8.55 -2.20
C PHE A 128 -7.41 7.48 -1.93
N ARG A 129 -6.29 7.55 -2.62
CA ARG A 129 -5.15 6.66 -2.46
C ARG A 129 -3.93 7.47 -2.02
N ILE A 130 -3.37 7.13 -0.86
CA ILE A 130 -2.18 7.80 -0.33
C ILE A 130 -0.88 7.07 -0.68
N VAL A 131 -0.98 5.92 -1.33
CA VAL A 131 0.13 5.11 -1.84
C VAL A 131 0.20 5.22 -3.36
N PRO A 132 1.37 5.15 -3.99
CA PRO A 132 1.48 5.05 -5.45
C PRO A 132 0.69 3.87 -6.02
N HIS A 133 0.15 3.98 -7.25
CA HIS A 133 -0.61 2.90 -7.87
C HIS A 133 0.22 1.98 -8.77
N ASP A 134 -0.30 0.78 -9.03
CA ASP A 134 0.41 -0.29 -9.75
C ASP A 134 0.79 0.08 -11.18
N GLY A 135 0.00 0.91 -11.88
CA GLY A 135 0.33 1.34 -13.23
C GLY A 135 1.64 2.13 -13.31
N ASP A 136 1.90 3.01 -12.34
CA ASP A 136 3.19 3.72 -12.25
C ASP A 136 4.32 2.77 -11.86
N GLY A 137 4.08 1.91 -10.88
CA GLY A 137 5.04 0.88 -10.47
C GLY A 137 5.42 -0.05 -11.62
N ALA A 138 4.43 -0.51 -12.38
CA ALA A 138 4.62 -1.35 -13.56
C ALA A 138 5.44 -0.64 -14.65
N ARG A 139 5.17 0.65 -14.91
CA ARG A 139 5.95 1.46 -15.85
C ARG A 139 7.42 1.55 -15.43
N HIS A 140 7.70 1.87 -14.17
CA HIS A 140 9.07 1.92 -13.65
C HIS A 140 9.76 0.56 -13.67
N THR A 141 9.02 -0.51 -13.35
CA THR A 141 9.55 -1.88 -13.42
C THR A 141 9.89 -2.27 -14.86
N ALA A 142 9.01 -1.95 -15.83
CA ALA A 142 9.26 -2.21 -17.23
C ALA A 142 10.47 -1.40 -17.74
N GLN A 143 10.61 -0.14 -17.36
CA GLN A 143 11.79 0.67 -17.70
C GLN A 143 13.08 0.02 -17.17
N TYR A 144 13.09 -0.44 -15.92
CA TYR A 144 14.23 -1.14 -15.35
C TYR A 144 14.55 -2.43 -16.11
N VAL A 145 13.56 -3.26 -16.39
CA VAL A 145 13.74 -4.52 -17.10
C VAL A 145 14.26 -4.29 -18.53
N MET A 146 13.71 -3.31 -19.25
CA MET A 146 14.05 -3.05 -20.65
C MET A 146 15.37 -2.31 -20.80
N HIS A 147 15.63 -1.31 -19.98
CA HIS A 147 16.76 -0.40 -20.19
C HIS A 147 17.99 -0.75 -19.35
N ASP A 148 17.80 -1.13 -18.07
CA ASP A 148 18.91 -1.47 -17.18
C ASP A 148 19.33 -2.94 -17.35
N LEU A 149 18.35 -3.87 -17.31
CA LEU A 149 18.63 -5.30 -17.49
C LEU A 149 18.78 -5.69 -18.96
N LYS A 150 18.32 -4.84 -19.89
CA LYS A 150 18.35 -5.08 -21.35
C LYS A 150 17.70 -6.41 -21.74
N ALA A 151 16.63 -6.77 -21.05
CA ALA A 151 15.92 -8.03 -21.25
C ALA A 151 15.28 -8.06 -22.64
N ARG A 152 15.54 -9.13 -23.39
CA ARG A 152 14.97 -9.40 -24.73
C ARG A 152 13.78 -10.34 -24.68
N SER A 153 13.68 -11.11 -23.63
CA SER A 153 12.63 -12.12 -23.43
C SER A 153 12.20 -12.14 -21.96
N ILE A 154 10.91 -12.00 -21.70
CA ILE A 154 10.35 -11.88 -20.35
C ILE A 154 9.21 -12.90 -20.19
N ALA A 155 9.29 -13.73 -19.15
CA ALA A 155 8.16 -14.53 -18.69
C ALA A 155 7.45 -13.80 -17.55
N VAL A 156 6.12 -13.78 -17.57
CA VAL A 156 5.29 -13.10 -16.57
C VAL A 156 4.46 -14.13 -15.81
N ILE A 157 4.52 -14.12 -14.49
CA ILE A 157 3.74 -14.98 -13.60
C ILE A 157 2.94 -14.10 -12.65
N ASP A 158 1.64 -14.34 -12.48
CA ASP A 158 0.82 -13.73 -11.45
C ASP A 158 0.21 -14.78 -10.50
N ASP A 159 -0.15 -14.36 -9.29
CA ASP A 159 -0.71 -15.21 -8.23
C ASP A 159 -2.24 -15.34 -8.27
N SER A 160 -2.87 -14.91 -9.36
CA SER A 160 -4.34 -14.89 -9.56
C SER A 160 -5.13 -14.08 -8.52
N THR A 161 -4.47 -13.33 -7.64
CA THR A 161 -5.16 -12.29 -6.86
C THR A 161 -5.48 -11.11 -7.76
N LEU A 162 -6.44 -10.27 -7.35
CA LEU A 162 -6.74 -9.05 -8.10
C LEU A 162 -5.50 -8.14 -8.20
N PHE A 163 -4.73 -8.02 -7.12
CA PHE A 163 -3.46 -7.28 -7.11
C PHE A 163 -2.46 -7.86 -8.12
N GLY A 164 -2.14 -9.16 -8.03
CA GLY A 164 -1.16 -9.79 -8.90
C GLY A 164 -1.55 -9.75 -10.37
N ALA A 165 -2.79 -10.11 -10.68
CA ALA A 165 -3.31 -10.12 -12.06
C ALA A 165 -3.32 -8.71 -12.68
N THR A 166 -3.75 -7.69 -11.93
CA THR A 166 -3.79 -6.30 -12.40
C THR A 166 -2.38 -5.76 -12.62
N TYR A 167 -1.47 -5.97 -11.67
CA TYR A 167 -0.09 -5.51 -11.82
C TYR A 167 0.61 -6.20 -12.99
N ALA A 168 0.44 -7.51 -13.16
CA ALA A 168 0.98 -8.25 -14.29
C ALA A 168 0.46 -7.69 -15.63
N GLN A 169 -0.83 -7.33 -15.71
CA GLN A 169 -1.39 -6.73 -16.91
C GLN A 169 -0.79 -5.34 -17.19
N GLU A 170 -0.67 -4.47 -16.18
CA GLU A 170 -0.06 -3.15 -16.34
C GLU A 170 1.42 -3.27 -16.74
N PHE A 171 2.14 -4.26 -16.17
CA PHE A 171 3.54 -4.53 -16.57
C PHE A 171 3.66 -4.98 -18.02
N VAL A 172 2.80 -5.90 -18.47
CA VAL A 172 2.76 -6.35 -19.88
C VAL A 172 2.48 -5.18 -20.81
N ASN A 173 1.51 -4.33 -20.46
CA ASN A 173 1.18 -3.12 -21.22
C ASN A 173 2.40 -2.19 -21.33
N ALA A 174 3.10 -1.96 -20.21
CA ALA A 174 4.27 -1.09 -20.16
C ALA A 174 5.47 -1.66 -20.94
N VAL A 175 5.69 -2.98 -20.90
CA VAL A 175 6.71 -3.66 -21.71
C VAL A 175 6.39 -3.57 -23.19
N THR A 176 5.14 -3.81 -23.56
CA THR A 176 4.68 -3.77 -24.96
C THR A 176 4.78 -2.36 -25.54
N ALA A 177 4.45 -1.33 -24.75
CA ALA A 177 4.60 0.07 -25.15
C ALA A 177 6.06 0.46 -25.44
N GLN A 178 7.03 -0.25 -24.85
CA GLN A 178 8.47 -0.11 -25.08
C GLN A 178 9.01 -1.12 -26.11
N GLN A 179 8.12 -1.75 -26.88
CA GLN A 179 8.46 -2.76 -27.91
C GLN A 179 9.17 -4.00 -27.33
N GLY A 180 9.03 -4.25 -26.04
CA GLY A 180 9.57 -5.44 -25.37
C GLY A 180 8.75 -6.69 -25.68
N ARG A 181 9.40 -7.86 -25.57
CA ARG A 181 8.79 -9.16 -25.85
C ARG A 181 8.43 -9.91 -24.57
N VAL A 182 7.14 -10.17 -24.38
CA VAL A 182 6.66 -11.13 -23.37
C VAL A 182 6.61 -12.52 -24.04
N ALA A 183 7.48 -13.44 -23.56
CA ALA A 183 7.60 -14.79 -24.08
C ALA A 183 6.46 -15.72 -23.63
N GLY A 184 5.84 -15.41 -22.49
CA GLY A 184 4.69 -16.15 -21.97
C GLY A 184 4.11 -15.53 -20.73
N ARG A 185 2.80 -15.76 -20.53
CA ARG A 185 2.07 -15.39 -19.31
C ARG A 185 1.56 -16.65 -18.63
N TYR A 186 1.75 -16.70 -17.34
CA TYR A 186 1.42 -17.86 -16.51
C TYR A 186 0.68 -17.37 -15.26
N GLN A 187 -0.24 -18.21 -14.79
CA GLN A 187 -0.98 -17.95 -13.57
C GLN A 187 -0.78 -19.08 -12.58
N VAL A 188 -0.65 -18.70 -11.32
CA VAL A 188 -0.62 -19.64 -10.19
C VAL A 188 -1.66 -19.24 -9.18
N SER A 189 -2.03 -20.11 -8.27
CA SER A 189 -2.85 -19.74 -7.13
C SER A 189 -1.99 -18.98 -6.10
N SER A 190 -2.57 -18.04 -5.37
CA SER A 190 -1.91 -17.40 -4.22
C SER A 190 -1.47 -18.38 -3.11
N LYS A 191 -1.85 -19.65 -3.21
CA LYS A 191 -1.45 -20.74 -2.31
C LYS A 191 -0.41 -21.68 -2.93
N THR A 192 0.03 -21.41 -4.17
CA THR A 192 1.01 -22.27 -4.86
C THR A 192 2.35 -22.24 -4.13
N SER A 193 2.86 -23.41 -3.82
CA SER A 193 4.18 -23.64 -3.20
C SER A 193 5.11 -24.50 -4.07
N ASP A 194 4.66 -24.95 -5.24
CA ASP A 194 5.45 -25.70 -6.22
C ASP A 194 5.28 -25.08 -7.61
N PHE A 195 6.38 -24.58 -8.14
CA PHE A 195 6.43 -23.93 -9.46
C PHE A 195 6.99 -24.85 -10.56
N ASN A 196 7.29 -26.11 -10.28
CA ASN A 196 7.97 -27.01 -11.21
C ASN A 196 7.28 -27.14 -12.57
N SER A 197 5.96 -27.22 -12.60
CA SER A 197 5.19 -27.39 -13.86
C SER A 197 5.35 -26.16 -14.76
N ILE A 198 5.13 -24.97 -14.22
CA ILE A 198 5.27 -23.69 -14.93
C ILE A 198 6.71 -23.44 -15.35
N LEU A 199 7.67 -23.73 -14.47
CA LEU A 199 9.08 -23.48 -14.75
C LEU A 199 9.65 -24.39 -15.85
N ARG A 200 9.11 -25.60 -16.04
CA ARG A 200 9.45 -26.40 -17.22
C ARG A 200 9.05 -25.74 -18.53
N SER A 201 7.88 -25.10 -18.56
CA SER A 201 7.42 -24.34 -19.73
C SER A 201 8.24 -23.08 -19.94
N ILE A 202 8.55 -22.35 -18.87
CA ILE A 202 9.37 -21.13 -18.89
C ILE A 202 10.78 -21.44 -19.37
N ARG A 203 11.37 -22.57 -18.93
CA ARG A 203 12.71 -23.00 -19.36
C ARG A 203 12.83 -23.15 -20.88
N ALA A 204 11.78 -23.60 -21.55
CA ALA A 204 11.78 -23.79 -23.00
C ALA A 204 11.86 -22.43 -23.77
N SER A 205 11.41 -21.35 -23.20
CA SER A 205 11.48 -20.00 -23.80
C SER A 205 12.75 -19.23 -23.45
N ASP A 206 13.59 -19.76 -22.55
CA ASP A 206 14.87 -19.21 -22.06
C ASP A 206 14.80 -17.69 -21.83
N PRO A 207 13.94 -17.21 -20.90
CA PRO A 207 13.77 -15.79 -20.68
C PRO A 207 14.96 -15.19 -19.94
N ASP A 208 15.27 -13.91 -20.22
CA ASP A 208 16.24 -13.11 -19.46
C ASP A 208 15.71 -12.75 -18.07
N VAL A 209 14.39 -12.54 -17.99
CA VAL A 209 13.68 -12.13 -16.76
C VAL A 209 12.44 -12.99 -16.55
N VAL A 210 12.23 -13.43 -15.31
CA VAL A 210 10.93 -13.86 -14.79
C VAL A 210 10.39 -12.73 -13.94
N PHE A 211 9.31 -12.11 -14.40
CA PHE A 211 8.55 -11.15 -13.61
C PHE A 211 7.49 -11.88 -12.80
N PHE A 212 7.44 -11.64 -11.50
CA PHE A 212 6.47 -12.25 -10.60
C PHE A 212 5.61 -11.21 -9.89
N ALA A 213 4.32 -11.26 -10.17
CA ALA A 213 3.30 -10.46 -9.50
C ALA A 213 2.60 -11.29 -8.41
N GLY A 214 3.17 -11.28 -7.22
CA GLY A 214 2.69 -12.00 -6.03
C GLY A 214 3.47 -11.59 -4.80
N LEU A 215 3.33 -12.33 -3.70
CA LEU A 215 3.89 -11.95 -2.40
C LEU A 215 5.19 -12.69 -2.07
N ASP A 216 5.84 -12.22 -1.01
CA ASP A 216 7.21 -12.53 -0.60
C ASP A 216 7.51 -14.04 -0.40
N ALA A 217 6.63 -14.78 0.28
CA ALA A 217 6.85 -16.21 0.51
C ALA A 217 6.83 -17.03 -0.79
N GLN A 218 5.92 -16.69 -1.72
CA GLN A 218 5.85 -17.34 -3.03
C GLN A 218 7.03 -16.95 -3.92
N ALA A 219 7.41 -15.67 -3.93
CA ALA A 219 8.58 -15.19 -4.66
C ALA A 219 9.86 -15.89 -4.20
N ALA A 220 10.00 -16.12 -2.89
CA ALA A 220 11.12 -16.86 -2.32
C ALA A 220 11.15 -18.32 -2.79
N GLN A 221 10.02 -19.01 -2.81
CA GLN A 221 9.91 -20.37 -3.33
C GLN A 221 10.21 -20.41 -4.85
N LEU A 222 9.65 -19.46 -5.59
CA LEU A 222 9.88 -19.36 -7.04
C LEU A 222 11.36 -19.19 -7.36
N VAL A 223 12.09 -18.32 -6.67
CA VAL A 223 13.51 -18.10 -6.95
C VAL A 223 14.35 -19.32 -6.58
N GLN A 224 14.01 -20.06 -5.53
CA GLN A 224 14.66 -21.32 -5.20
C GLN A 224 14.46 -22.35 -6.31
N ASP A 225 13.22 -22.48 -6.82
CA ASP A 225 12.90 -23.41 -7.89
C ASP A 225 13.60 -23.03 -9.21
N LEU A 226 13.69 -21.72 -9.54
CA LEU A 226 14.48 -21.23 -10.68
C LEU A 226 15.94 -21.71 -10.60
N ARG A 227 16.59 -21.53 -9.45
CA ARG A 227 17.99 -21.93 -9.26
C ARG A 227 18.16 -23.46 -9.29
N ARG A 228 17.28 -24.19 -8.62
CA ARG A 228 17.29 -25.65 -8.61
C ARG A 228 17.13 -26.24 -10.02
N LEU A 229 16.31 -25.64 -10.86
CA LEU A 229 16.10 -26.04 -12.25
C LEU A 229 17.12 -25.43 -13.22
N GLN A 230 18.14 -24.73 -12.71
CA GLN A 230 19.19 -24.08 -13.51
C GLN A 230 18.63 -23.10 -14.57
N ILE A 231 17.51 -22.42 -14.26
CA ILE A 231 16.97 -21.35 -15.09
C ILE A 231 17.71 -20.07 -14.72
N ARG A 232 18.42 -19.48 -15.70
CA ARG A 232 19.30 -18.31 -15.48
C ARG A 232 18.58 -16.99 -15.37
N ALA A 233 17.27 -16.96 -15.63
CA ALA A 233 16.46 -15.77 -15.57
C ALA A 233 16.62 -15.03 -14.23
N ARG A 234 16.67 -13.70 -14.28
CA ARG A 234 16.60 -12.85 -13.09
C ARG A 234 15.16 -12.76 -12.61
N LEU A 235 14.95 -12.89 -11.29
CA LEU A 235 13.64 -12.63 -10.72
C LEU A 235 13.46 -11.12 -10.52
N VAL A 236 12.39 -10.58 -11.07
CA VAL A 236 11.93 -9.22 -10.81
C VAL A 236 10.53 -9.30 -10.20
N GLY A 237 10.35 -8.74 -9.02
CA GLY A 237 9.09 -8.75 -8.29
C GLY A 237 8.47 -7.37 -8.17
N ILE A 238 7.37 -7.32 -7.44
CA ILE A 238 6.56 -6.12 -7.20
C ILE A 238 6.48 -5.82 -5.71
N GLY A 239 5.81 -4.72 -5.36
CA GLY A 239 5.67 -4.24 -4.00
C GLY A 239 5.20 -5.29 -2.99
N GLY A 240 5.80 -5.25 -1.81
CA GLY A 240 5.54 -6.20 -0.72
C GLY A 240 6.57 -7.31 -0.56
N LEU A 241 7.60 -7.37 -1.42
CA LEU A 241 8.67 -8.36 -1.31
C LEU A 241 9.83 -7.89 -0.43
N VAL A 242 10.06 -6.59 -0.32
CA VAL A 242 11.17 -6.04 0.46
C VAL A 242 10.89 -6.23 1.94
N GLY A 243 11.55 -7.20 2.53
CA GLY A 243 11.39 -7.55 3.94
C GLY A 243 12.24 -8.76 4.35
N PRO A 244 12.24 -9.08 5.65
CA PRO A 244 13.01 -10.19 6.18
C PRO A 244 12.47 -11.57 5.74
N THR A 245 11.18 -11.68 5.44
CA THR A 245 10.55 -12.96 5.05
C THR A 245 11.15 -13.48 3.75
N PHE A 246 11.20 -12.65 2.69
CA PHE A 246 11.82 -13.03 1.43
C PHE A 246 13.27 -13.48 1.63
N LEU A 247 14.09 -12.65 2.29
CA LEU A 247 15.52 -12.96 2.50
C LEU A 247 15.74 -14.27 3.26
N ARG A 248 14.96 -14.47 4.34
CA ARG A 248 15.05 -15.67 5.16
C ARG A 248 14.67 -16.94 4.38
N LEU A 249 13.59 -16.87 3.58
CA LEU A 249 13.08 -18.01 2.85
C LEU A 249 13.90 -18.29 1.56
N ALA A 250 14.25 -17.25 0.83
CA ALA A 250 15.01 -17.40 -0.43
C ALA A 250 16.47 -17.79 -0.19
N GLY A 251 17.07 -17.34 0.92
CA GLY A 251 18.49 -17.59 1.21
C GLY A 251 19.39 -17.11 0.06
N ALA A 252 20.42 -17.87 -0.24
CA ALA A 252 21.36 -17.55 -1.32
C ALA A 252 20.70 -17.53 -2.72
N ALA A 253 19.60 -18.24 -2.92
CA ALA A 253 18.89 -18.24 -4.21
C ALA A 253 18.30 -16.87 -4.55
N GLY A 254 18.01 -16.03 -3.53
CA GLY A 254 17.46 -14.70 -3.70
C GLY A 254 18.41 -13.65 -4.23
N GLU A 255 19.71 -13.95 -4.35
CA GLU A 255 20.70 -13.01 -4.86
C GLU A 255 20.32 -12.45 -6.24
N GLU A 256 20.56 -11.16 -6.46
CA GLU A 256 20.17 -10.38 -7.66
C GLU A 256 18.65 -10.25 -7.91
N THR A 257 17.78 -10.74 -7.03
CA THR A 257 16.34 -10.44 -7.12
C THR A 257 16.14 -8.96 -6.99
N SER A 258 15.36 -8.38 -7.90
CA SER A 258 15.06 -6.94 -7.92
C SER A 258 13.58 -6.70 -7.71
N VAL A 259 13.24 -5.59 -7.04
CA VAL A 259 11.86 -5.22 -6.71
C VAL A 259 11.70 -3.71 -6.80
N VAL A 260 10.59 -3.27 -7.37
CA VAL A 260 10.16 -1.87 -7.33
C VAL A 260 9.07 -1.73 -6.27
N GLU A 261 9.38 -0.99 -5.20
CA GLU A 261 8.49 -0.75 -4.06
C GLU A 261 7.94 0.68 -4.08
N PRO A 262 6.70 0.91 -3.65
CA PRO A 262 6.17 2.24 -3.46
C PRO A 262 6.88 2.97 -2.31
N GLY A 263 7.08 4.29 -2.47
CA GLY A 263 7.66 5.15 -1.46
C GLY A 263 9.18 5.31 -1.52
N LEU A 264 9.71 6.03 -0.54
CA LEU A 264 11.14 6.30 -0.40
C LEU A 264 11.85 5.18 0.37
N PRO A 265 13.14 4.97 0.13
CA PRO A 265 13.92 3.92 0.81
C PRO A 265 14.15 4.20 2.28
N SER A 266 14.07 5.45 2.66
CA SER A 266 14.12 5.92 4.04
C SER A 266 13.45 7.27 4.14
N TYR A 267 12.68 7.45 5.16
CA TYR A 267 12.09 8.74 5.49
C TYR A 267 13.03 9.49 6.43
N LYS A 268 13.00 10.81 6.41
CA LYS A 268 13.88 11.67 7.21
C LYS A 268 13.09 12.86 7.76
N GLY A 269 13.66 13.47 8.76
CA GLY A 269 13.13 14.68 9.38
C GLY A 269 12.46 14.42 10.74
N PRO A 270 12.10 15.51 11.45
CA PRO A 270 11.61 15.41 12.83
C PRO A 270 10.34 14.58 12.97
N GLN A 271 9.42 14.66 12.00
CA GLN A 271 8.17 13.90 12.02
C GLN A 271 8.41 12.39 11.89
N TRP A 272 9.33 11.98 11.00
CA TRP A 272 9.73 10.59 10.88
C TRP A 272 10.40 10.08 12.15
N SER A 273 11.37 10.87 12.69
CA SER A 273 12.08 10.49 13.92
C SER A 273 11.11 10.32 15.11
N HIS A 274 10.09 11.17 15.19
CA HIS A 274 9.02 11.05 16.19
C HIS A 274 8.25 9.74 16.02
N PHE A 275 7.72 9.47 14.82
CA PHE A 275 6.99 8.23 14.51
C PHE A 275 7.83 6.98 14.77
N GLU A 276 9.07 6.94 14.28
CA GLU A 276 9.98 5.82 14.47
C GLU A 276 10.30 5.57 15.95
N SER A 277 10.52 6.64 16.72
CA SER A 277 10.79 6.55 18.16
C SER A 277 9.56 6.06 18.92
N ALA A 278 8.37 6.56 18.61
CA ALA A 278 7.11 6.13 19.21
C ALA A 278 6.81 4.65 18.88
N TRP A 279 7.08 4.24 17.63
CA TRP A 279 6.96 2.84 17.21
C TRP A 279 7.88 1.93 18.01
N LYS A 280 9.18 2.23 18.02
CA LYS A 280 10.21 1.43 18.73
C LYS A 280 9.99 1.36 20.25
N ALA A 281 9.45 2.42 20.83
CA ALA A 281 9.14 2.45 22.26
C ALA A 281 7.98 1.50 22.63
N ARG A 282 7.04 1.26 21.71
CA ARG A 282 5.82 0.50 21.97
C ARG A 282 5.84 -0.90 21.36
N TYR A 283 6.44 -1.05 20.17
CA TYR A 283 6.42 -2.28 19.40
C TYR A 283 7.85 -2.79 19.15
N LYS A 284 7.99 -4.12 19.18
CA LYS A 284 9.30 -4.77 18.96
C LYS A 284 9.54 -5.13 17.49
N ASP A 285 8.50 -5.03 16.67
CA ASP A 285 8.54 -5.42 15.28
C ASP A 285 9.09 -4.28 14.42
N ASP A 286 9.65 -4.63 13.26
CA ASP A 286 10.06 -3.67 12.25
C ASP A 286 8.84 -2.90 11.71
N ILE A 287 9.08 -1.67 11.29
CA ILE A 287 8.04 -0.85 10.64
C ILE A 287 7.76 -1.47 9.26
N TYR A 288 6.55 -2.00 9.11
CA TYR A 288 6.11 -2.54 7.83
C TYR A 288 5.94 -1.43 6.78
N LEU A 289 6.26 -1.73 5.52
CA LEU A 289 6.31 -0.78 4.40
C LEU A 289 5.11 0.17 4.33
N TYR A 290 3.88 -0.34 4.54
CA TYR A 290 2.66 0.45 4.43
C TYR A 290 2.22 1.14 5.72
N ALA A 291 2.86 0.86 6.86
CA ALA A 291 2.52 1.48 8.14
C ALA A 291 2.66 3.03 8.12
N PRO A 292 3.72 3.62 7.53
CA PRO A 292 3.83 5.07 7.40
C PRO A 292 2.69 5.71 6.61
N PHE A 293 2.18 5.03 5.58
CA PHE A 293 1.04 5.51 4.79
C PHE A 293 -0.26 5.49 5.61
N ALA A 294 -0.46 4.48 6.46
CA ALA A 294 -1.62 4.44 7.36
C ALA A 294 -1.56 5.54 8.43
N TYR A 295 -0.38 5.83 8.97
CA TYR A 295 -0.16 6.97 9.86
C TYR A 295 -0.53 8.29 9.18
N ASP A 296 0.02 8.52 7.99
CA ASP A 296 -0.24 9.75 7.23
C ASP A 296 -1.71 9.84 6.79
N ALA A 297 -2.37 8.74 6.44
CA ALA A 297 -3.79 8.75 6.05
C ALA A 297 -4.68 9.32 7.17
N VAL A 298 -4.47 8.90 8.42
CA VAL A 298 -5.20 9.44 9.57
C VAL A 298 -4.90 10.92 9.77
N ARG A 299 -3.64 11.32 9.65
CA ARG A 299 -3.21 12.71 9.83
C ARG A 299 -3.76 13.63 8.73
N VAL A 300 -3.81 13.16 7.49
CA VAL A 300 -4.38 13.88 6.34
C VAL A 300 -5.89 14.08 6.53
N ILE A 301 -6.61 13.04 6.98
CA ILE A 301 -8.04 13.15 7.31
C ILE A 301 -8.27 14.21 8.39
N ALA A 302 -7.51 14.17 9.48
CA ALA A 302 -7.65 15.15 10.56
C ALA A 302 -7.27 16.57 10.11
N ALA A 303 -6.27 16.72 9.25
CA ALA A 303 -5.91 18.00 8.65
C ALA A 303 -7.03 18.53 7.76
N ALA A 304 -7.62 17.70 6.91
CA ALA A 304 -8.76 18.07 6.07
C ALA A 304 -9.98 18.48 6.91
N MET A 305 -10.26 17.78 8.01
CA MET A 305 -11.34 18.16 8.94
C MET A 305 -11.09 19.53 9.60
N ARG A 306 -9.83 19.80 9.96
CA ARG A 306 -9.44 21.09 10.55
C ARG A 306 -9.53 22.23 9.53
N GLU A 307 -9.04 22.02 8.31
CA GLU A 307 -9.08 23.03 7.24
C GLU A 307 -10.52 23.29 6.76
N ALA A 308 -11.36 22.27 6.72
CA ALA A 308 -12.80 22.39 6.44
C ALA A 308 -13.61 22.97 7.63
N ASP A 309 -12.98 23.12 8.78
CA ASP A 309 -13.63 23.41 10.08
C ASP A 309 -14.89 22.54 10.30
N SER A 310 -14.82 21.28 9.94
CA SER A 310 -15.96 20.35 9.93
C SER A 310 -15.52 18.89 9.93
N VAL A 311 -16.30 18.05 10.60
CA VAL A 311 -16.18 16.57 10.52
C VAL A 311 -17.22 15.95 9.59
N ALA A 312 -18.06 16.77 8.91
CA ALA A 312 -19.06 16.28 7.98
C ALA A 312 -18.39 15.66 6.75
N PRO A 313 -18.69 14.38 6.39
CA PRO A 313 -17.98 13.63 5.34
C PRO A 313 -17.87 14.38 4.00
N ALA A 314 -18.95 15.03 3.56
CA ALA A 314 -18.95 15.77 2.30
C ALA A 314 -17.96 16.97 2.29
N LYS A 315 -17.85 17.71 3.42
CA LYS A 315 -16.88 18.80 3.55
C LYS A 315 -15.45 18.29 3.61
N VAL A 316 -15.24 17.20 4.33
CA VAL A 316 -13.92 16.53 4.42
C VAL A 316 -13.48 16.03 3.05
N THR A 317 -14.38 15.38 2.29
CA THR A 317 -14.10 14.92 0.91
C THR A 317 -13.71 16.11 0.01
N ALA A 318 -14.47 17.21 0.07
CA ALA A 318 -14.16 18.40 -0.73
C ALA A 318 -12.79 19.01 -0.38
N GLU A 319 -12.40 18.95 0.89
CA GLU A 319 -11.10 19.44 1.33
C GLU A 319 -9.96 18.50 0.95
N LEU A 320 -10.17 17.18 1.02
CA LEU A 320 -9.18 16.19 0.57
C LEU A 320 -8.77 16.39 -0.89
N HIS A 321 -9.67 16.80 -1.79
CA HIS A 321 -9.34 17.13 -3.17
C HIS A 321 -8.42 18.35 -3.33
N ARG A 322 -8.31 19.21 -2.32
CA ARG A 322 -7.52 20.45 -2.35
C ARG A 322 -6.30 20.42 -1.47
N ILE A 323 -6.27 19.45 -0.54
CA ILE A 323 -5.24 19.39 0.51
C ILE A 323 -3.83 19.31 -0.07
N ARG A 324 -2.91 20.01 0.59
CA ARG A 324 -1.47 19.86 0.42
C ARG A 324 -0.86 19.64 1.79
N TYR A 325 -0.56 18.40 2.09
CA TYR A 325 -0.10 18.00 3.42
C TYR A 325 1.33 17.44 3.35
N ARG A 326 2.19 17.86 4.26
CA ARG A 326 3.52 17.29 4.40
C ARG A 326 3.51 16.23 5.50
N GLY A 327 3.39 14.98 5.09
CA GLY A 327 3.44 13.82 5.96
C GLY A 327 4.85 13.26 6.16
N ILE A 328 4.93 12.16 6.89
CA ILE A 328 6.18 11.39 7.04
C ILE A 328 6.57 10.69 5.74
N THR A 329 5.59 10.34 4.88
CA THR A 329 5.84 9.71 3.58
C THR A 329 6.18 10.72 2.47
N GLY A 330 6.13 12.01 2.74
CA GLY A 330 6.45 13.07 1.80
C GLY A 330 5.32 14.07 1.62
N GLN A 331 5.31 14.76 0.47
CA GLN A 331 4.23 15.67 0.09
C GLN A 331 3.01 14.85 -0.35
N ILE A 332 1.87 15.13 0.26
CA ILE A 332 0.59 14.47 -0.03
C ILE A 332 -0.36 15.49 -0.64
N ALA A 333 -0.76 15.23 -1.85
CA ALA A 333 -1.81 15.92 -2.58
C ALA A 333 -2.45 14.92 -3.55
N PHE A 334 -3.71 15.12 -3.88
CA PHE A 334 -4.43 14.21 -4.75
C PHE A 334 -4.72 14.86 -6.11
N ASP A 335 -4.78 14.04 -7.16
CA ASP A 335 -5.28 14.44 -8.47
C ASP A 335 -6.83 14.46 -8.47
N ALA A 336 -7.42 14.73 -9.64
CA ALA A 336 -8.88 14.78 -9.78
C ALA A 336 -9.56 13.43 -9.54
N GLU A 337 -8.83 12.33 -9.73
CA GLU A 337 -9.32 10.96 -9.55
C GLU A 337 -9.10 10.45 -8.11
N GLY A 338 -8.40 11.20 -7.27
CA GLY A 338 -8.06 10.80 -5.89
C GLY A 338 -6.76 10.00 -5.77
N ASN A 339 -5.93 9.92 -6.80
CA ASN A 339 -4.60 9.32 -6.70
C ASN A 339 -3.59 10.31 -6.11
N LEU A 340 -2.55 9.74 -5.48
CA LEU A 340 -1.42 10.53 -5.00
C LEU A 340 -0.74 11.22 -6.20
N ARG A 341 -0.55 12.55 -6.10
CA ARG A 341 0.30 13.30 -7.04
C ARG A 341 1.77 12.99 -6.75
N ASP A 342 2.58 13.08 -7.79
CA ASP A 342 4.04 12.93 -7.69
C ASP A 342 4.47 11.63 -6.97
N PRO A 343 3.99 10.46 -7.41
CA PRO A 343 4.26 9.20 -6.76
C PRO A 343 5.75 8.85 -6.86
N VAL A 344 6.32 8.36 -5.76
CA VAL A 344 7.73 7.94 -5.70
C VAL A 344 7.81 6.43 -5.48
N PHE A 345 8.74 5.81 -6.20
CA PHE A 345 9.09 4.40 -6.05
C PHE A 345 10.58 4.24 -5.77
N THR A 346 10.94 3.11 -5.19
CA THR A 346 12.34 2.75 -4.96
C THR A 346 12.63 1.38 -5.55
N LEU A 347 13.67 1.31 -6.35
CA LEU A 347 14.23 0.06 -6.84
C LEU A 347 15.20 -0.52 -5.81
N TYR A 348 14.90 -1.73 -5.38
CA TYR A 348 15.75 -2.54 -4.51
C TYR A 348 16.32 -3.73 -5.27
N GLN A 349 17.47 -4.21 -4.82
CA GLN A 349 18.06 -5.47 -5.27
C GLN A 349 18.68 -6.20 -4.08
N VAL A 350 18.56 -7.52 -4.05
CA VAL A 350 19.29 -8.34 -3.09
C VAL A 350 20.76 -8.42 -3.48
N HIS A 351 21.62 -7.99 -2.57
CA HIS A 351 23.07 -8.08 -2.71
C HIS A 351 23.70 -8.52 -1.38
N GLN A 352 24.48 -9.59 -1.41
CA GLN A 352 25.08 -10.24 -0.24
C GLN A 352 24.04 -10.57 0.85
N GLY A 353 22.90 -11.13 0.42
CA GLY A 353 21.81 -11.54 1.30
C GLY A 353 21.04 -10.39 1.97
N ARG A 354 21.15 -9.17 1.47
CA ARG A 354 20.46 -7.97 1.99
C ARG A 354 19.83 -7.16 0.88
N TRP A 355 18.68 -6.56 1.16
CA TRP A 355 18.10 -5.56 0.29
C TRP A 355 18.99 -4.30 0.23
N ARG A 356 19.37 -3.91 -0.97
CA ARG A 356 20.11 -2.68 -1.26
C ARG A 356 19.25 -1.76 -2.10
N VAL A 357 19.21 -0.50 -1.74
CA VAL A 357 18.63 0.57 -2.56
C VAL A 357 19.50 0.80 -3.77
N ILE A 358 18.95 0.68 -4.95
CA ILE A 358 19.62 1.01 -6.21
C ILE A 358 19.36 2.47 -6.56
N ARG A 359 18.08 2.87 -6.64
CA ARG A 359 17.67 4.27 -6.86
C ARG A 359 16.20 4.50 -6.49
N SER A 360 15.84 5.74 -6.24
CA SER A 360 14.45 6.18 -6.21
C SER A 360 14.03 6.68 -7.59
N MET A 361 12.77 6.49 -7.92
CA MET A 361 12.13 6.81 -9.20
C MET A 361 10.82 7.53 -8.92
N GLY A 362 10.44 8.48 -9.74
CA GLY A 362 9.22 9.27 -9.64
C GLY A 362 9.40 10.60 -10.35
N ASP A 363 8.30 11.24 -10.69
CA ASP A 363 8.32 12.56 -11.30
C ASP A 363 8.72 13.58 -10.22
N ARG A 364 10.02 13.85 -10.12
CA ARG A 364 10.51 15.03 -9.42
C ARG A 364 10.59 16.14 -10.46
N ASN A 365 9.58 16.98 -10.48
CA ASN A 365 9.74 18.33 -11.00
C ASN A 365 10.42 19.22 -9.96
#